data_6b509852b165b95e4ff1beed23c637e8
#
_entry.id   6b509852b165b95e4ff1beed23c637e8
#
_cell.length_a   1.000
_cell.length_b   1.000
_cell.length_c   1.000
_cell.angle_alpha   90.00
_cell.angle_beta   90.00
_cell.angle_gamma   90.00
#
_symmetry.space_group_name_H-M   'P 1'
#
loop_
_entity.id
_entity.type
_entity.pdbx_description
1 polymer ?
#
loop_
_entity_poly.entity_id
_entity_poly.type
_entity_poly.pdbx_seq_one_letter_code
_entity_poly.pdbx_strand_id
1 'polypeptide(L)'
;LFIDEIGEMDPMLMSKLLKVLEDKRVEFESSYYDPNDDQVPQYIKKIFDQGLPADFILIAATTREPEELNSALRSRCGEVYFEPLSPQDIIGILMNAAEKLKIKLDQDAAELIADYTVDGRKAVNILSDAYGLLMYEQRDRKTKRLVIKKKKIEEVLQNARMSPYHREKAHSGTEVGKVFGLGVYGFLGSVLEIEAVAFPAAEEGKGFVRFNDTAGSMAKDSVFNASSVFRLLGEADLNQYDAHVNVVGGGNIDGPSAGLAIFVALYSAIKALPIPQNIAITGELSIRGNVRPVG
;
A
#
# COMPACT_ATOMS: atom_id res chain seq x y z
N LEU A 1 -2.26 13.08 25.82
CA LEU A 1 -1.07 13.14 24.97
C LEU A 1 -1.41 12.53 23.60
N PHE A 2 -1.14 13.25 22.52
CA PHE A 2 -1.22 12.73 21.15
C PHE A 2 0.18 12.66 20.57
N ILE A 3 0.54 11.50 20.00
CA ILE A 3 1.82 11.27 19.33
C ILE A 3 1.52 10.75 17.92
N ASP A 4 1.88 11.56 16.92
CA ASP A 4 1.82 11.17 15.53
C ASP A 4 3.09 10.41 15.16
N GLU A 5 2.98 9.41 14.29
CA GLU A 5 4.07 8.51 13.85
C GLU A 5 4.87 7.91 15.02
N ILE A 6 4.17 7.35 16.01
CA ILE A 6 4.80 6.76 17.20
C ILE A 6 5.78 5.62 16.84
N GLY A 7 5.59 4.97 15.69
CA GLY A 7 6.50 3.95 15.16
C GLY A 7 7.90 4.46 14.83
N GLU A 8 8.06 5.80 14.64
CA GLU A 8 9.34 6.44 14.38
C GLU A 8 10.06 6.92 15.66
N MET A 9 9.45 6.68 16.82
CA MET A 9 10.02 7.13 18.08
C MET A 9 11.32 6.38 18.40
N ASP A 10 12.33 7.13 18.88
CA ASP A 10 13.59 6.57 19.36
C ASP A 10 13.34 5.50 20.44
N PRO A 11 14.01 4.33 20.39
CA PRO A 11 13.79 3.23 21.34
C PRO A 11 14.00 3.63 22.82
N MET A 12 14.91 4.56 23.09
CA MET A 12 15.15 5.04 24.47
C MET A 12 13.96 5.87 24.95
N LEU A 13 13.40 6.75 24.09
CA LEU A 13 12.20 7.53 24.42
C LEU A 13 11.00 6.64 24.56
N MET A 14 10.87 5.62 23.71
CA MET A 14 9.79 4.62 23.81
C MET A 14 9.84 3.90 25.16
N SER A 15 11.00 3.46 25.62
CA SER A 15 11.16 2.81 26.92
C SER A 15 10.77 3.72 28.09
N LYS A 16 11.12 5.01 28.01
CA LYS A 16 10.70 6.00 29.01
C LYS A 16 9.20 6.26 28.98
N LEU A 17 8.61 6.36 27.80
CA LEU A 17 7.16 6.52 27.64
C LEU A 17 6.41 5.33 28.23
N LEU A 18 6.85 4.10 27.96
CA LEU A 18 6.24 2.88 28.53
C LEU A 18 6.28 2.87 30.05
N LYS A 19 7.44 3.29 30.65
CA LYS A 19 7.57 3.41 32.09
C LYS A 19 6.58 4.44 32.65
N VAL A 20 6.45 5.60 32.02
CA VAL A 20 5.53 6.65 32.44
C VAL A 20 4.06 6.19 32.35
N LEU A 21 3.72 5.44 31.31
CA LEU A 21 2.36 4.89 31.14
C LEU A 21 2.01 3.89 32.26
N GLU A 22 2.99 3.15 32.79
CA GLU A 22 2.82 2.18 33.85
C GLU A 22 2.79 2.84 35.24
N ASP A 23 3.81 3.66 35.53
CA ASP A 23 4.02 4.26 36.85
C ASP A 23 3.17 5.51 37.10
N LYS A 24 2.59 6.08 36.02
CA LYS A 24 1.86 7.36 36.05
C LYS A 24 2.69 8.51 36.63
N ARG A 25 4.01 8.43 36.46
CA ARG A 25 4.99 9.40 36.93
C ARG A 25 6.16 9.52 35.97
N VAL A 26 6.71 10.75 35.90
CA VAL A 26 8.00 11.01 35.24
C VAL A 26 9.04 11.12 36.31
N GLU A 27 10.03 10.25 36.28
CA GLU A 27 11.22 10.30 37.13
C GLU A 27 12.31 11.13 36.47
N PHE A 28 13.07 11.85 37.26
CA PHE A 28 14.15 12.69 36.81
C PHE A 28 15.49 12.18 37.38
N GLU A 29 16.45 12.02 36.49
CA GLU A 29 17.82 11.66 36.86
C GLU A 29 18.77 12.74 36.31
N SER A 30 19.67 13.22 37.16
CA SER A 30 20.71 14.15 36.75
C SER A 30 21.96 13.90 37.56
N SER A 31 23.12 13.81 36.89
CA SER A 31 24.44 13.74 37.52
C SER A 31 24.82 15.02 38.27
N TYR A 32 24.09 16.10 38.07
CA TYR A 32 24.32 17.40 38.72
C TYR A 32 23.40 17.61 39.93
N TYR A 33 22.50 16.69 40.23
CA TYR A 33 21.63 16.80 41.38
C TYR A 33 22.26 16.14 42.61
N ASP A 34 22.47 16.95 43.67
CA ASP A 34 22.86 16.46 44.99
C ASP A 34 21.69 16.71 45.98
N PRO A 35 21.07 15.67 46.54
CA PRO A 35 20.00 15.80 47.52
C PRO A 35 20.45 16.51 48.82
N ASN A 36 21.79 16.50 49.14
CA ASN A 36 22.35 17.11 50.34
C ASN A 36 22.76 18.57 50.12
N ASP A 37 22.67 19.09 48.92
CA ASP A 37 22.97 20.49 48.65
C ASP A 37 21.86 21.40 49.19
N ASP A 38 22.20 22.23 50.20
CA ASP A 38 21.24 23.17 50.80
C ASP A 38 20.84 24.33 49.89
N GLN A 39 21.55 24.56 48.82
CA GLN A 39 21.19 25.58 47.82
C GLN A 39 20.10 25.12 46.87
N VAL A 40 19.83 23.81 46.76
CA VAL A 40 18.76 23.27 45.92
C VAL A 40 17.39 23.54 46.58
N PRO A 41 16.49 24.25 45.89
CA PRO A 41 15.15 24.53 46.43
C PRO A 41 14.36 23.23 46.74
N GLN A 42 13.60 23.28 47.83
CA GLN A 42 12.85 22.07 48.29
C GLN A 42 11.90 21.50 47.25
N TYR A 43 11.30 22.33 46.39
CA TYR A 43 10.44 21.83 45.34
C TYR A 43 11.21 21.02 44.29
N ILE A 44 12.46 21.39 44.01
CA ILE A 44 13.34 20.63 43.14
C ILE A 44 13.69 19.28 43.77
N LYS A 45 14.12 19.28 45.05
CA LYS A 45 14.36 18.01 45.78
C LYS A 45 13.15 17.09 45.69
N LYS A 46 11.94 17.61 45.94
CA LYS A 46 10.71 16.84 45.87
C LYS A 46 10.45 16.25 44.47
N ILE A 47 10.79 16.99 43.39
CA ILE A 47 10.64 16.50 42.00
C ILE A 47 11.58 15.31 41.73
N PHE A 48 12.83 15.42 42.17
CA PHE A 48 13.81 14.34 41.99
C PHE A 48 13.48 13.12 42.86
N ASP A 49 13.03 13.33 44.09
CA ASP A 49 12.71 12.24 45.03
C ASP A 49 11.39 11.51 44.70
N GLN A 50 10.39 12.24 44.23
CA GLN A 50 9.02 11.71 44.05
C GLN A 50 8.55 11.63 42.60
N GLY A 51 9.31 12.21 41.67
CA GLY A 51 8.86 12.39 40.30
C GLY A 51 7.70 13.38 40.17
N LEU A 52 7.31 13.64 38.91
CA LEU A 52 6.11 14.42 38.60
C LEU A 52 4.94 13.49 38.21
N PRO A 53 3.72 13.73 38.73
CA PRO A 53 2.56 13.01 38.27
C PRO A 53 2.35 13.16 36.75
N ALA A 54 2.06 12.05 36.07
CA ALA A 54 1.88 12.01 34.61
C ALA A 54 0.70 11.10 34.27
N ASP A 55 -0.47 11.39 34.81
CA ASP A 55 -1.69 10.68 34.49
C ASP A 55 -2.35 11.30 33.25
N PHE A 56 -2.23 10.63 32.11
CA PHE A 56 -2.77 11.07 30.83
C PHE A 56 -3.27 9.88 30.01
N ILE A 57 -4.19 10.16 29.09
CA ILE A 57 -4.58 9.21 28.06
C ILE A 57 -3.62 9.39 26.89
N LEU A 58 -2.99 8.30 26.43
CA LEU A 58 -2.19 8.28 25.22
C LEU A 58 -3.09 7.98 24.03
N ILE A 59 -3.03 8.83 23.00
CA ILE A 59 -3.54 8.56 21.67
C ILE A 59 -2.33 8.64 20.73
N ALA A 60 -2.12 7.59 19.97
CA ALA A 60 -0.99 7.52 19.06
C ALA A 60 -1.47 7.10 17.66
N ALA A 61 -0.78 7.59 16.64
CA ALA A 61 -0.99 7.20 15.25
C ALA A 61 0.32 6.70 14.65
N THR A 62 0.21 5.79 13.68
CA THR A 62 1.35 5.26 12.93
C THR A 62 0.90 4.73 11.58
N THR A 63 1.81 4.74 10.62
CA THR A 63 1.66 4.10 9.31
C THR A 63 2.37 2.75 9.23
N ARG A 64 3.07 2.32 10.29
CA ARG A 64 3.76 1.03 10.34
C ARG A 64 2.81 -0.12 10.59
N GLU A 65 3.18 -1.29 10.05
CA GLU A 65 2.46 -2.53 10.33
C GLU A 65 2.54 -2.91 11.82
N PRO A 66 1.52 -3.59 12.34
CA PRO A 66 1.47 -3.99 13.75
C PRO A 66 2.70 -4.76 14.22
N GLU A 67 3.27 -5.62 13.36
CA GLU A 67 4.44 -6.44 13.64
C GLU A 67 5.73 -5.62 13.80
N GLU A 68 5.79 -4.44 13.21
CA GLU A 68 6.92 -3.52 13.30
C GLU A 68 6.88 -2.63 14.55
N LEU A 69 5.74 -2.61 15.23
CA LEU A 69 5.55 -1.81 16.44
C LEU A 69 6.05 -2.54 17.68
N ASN A 70 6.49 -1.74 18.66
CA ASN A 70 6.90 -2.26 19.95
C ASN A 70 5.77 -3.05 20.63
N SER A 71 5.97 -4.35 20.89
CA SER A 71 4.98 -5.25 21.47
C SER A 71 4.48 -4.80 22.85
N ALA A 72 5.36 -4.16 23.65
CA ALA A 72 4.98 -3.64 24.97
C ALA A 72 4.05 -2.42 24.87
N LEU A 73 4.18 -1.60 23.83
CA LEU A 73 3.24 -0.52 23.53
C LEU A 73 1.89 -1.10 23.10
N ARG A 74 1.87 -2.03 22.16
CA ARG A 74 0.65 -2.67 21.65
C ARG A 74 -0.15 -3.32 22.77
N SER A 75 0.51 -4.02 23.69
CA SER A 75 -0.16 -4.68 24.82
C SER A 75 -0.85 -3.72 25.80
N ARG A 76 -0.53 -2.43 25.76
CA ARG A 76 -1.08 -1.38 26.64
C ARG A 76 -2.09 -0.47 25.97
N CYS A 77 -2.28 -0.61 24.65
CA CYS A 77 -3.16 0.25 23.84
C CYS A 77 -4.27 -0.58 23.19
N GLY A 78 -5.45 0.01 23.06
CA GLY A 78 -6.47 -0.51 22.14
C GLY A 78 -6.10 -0.10 20.70
N GLU A 79 -6.20 -1.03 19.77
CA GLU A 79 -5.85 -0.78 18.36
C GLU A 79 -7.11 -0.43 17.56
N VAL A 80 -7.01 0.60 16.72
CA VAL A 80 -8.05 1.03 15.79
C VAL A 80 -7.42 1.12 14.39
N TYR A 81 -7.95 0.35 13.48
CA TYR A 81 -7.47 0.32 12.09
C TYR A 81 -8.31 1.24 11.22
N PHE A 82 -7.63 1.99 10.36
CA PHE A 82 -8.23 2.82 9.33
C PHE A 82 -8.01 2.20 7.98
N GLU A 83 -9.09 1.94 7.27
CA GLU A 83 -9.02 1.44 5.90
C GLU A 83 -8.60 2.55 4.92
N PRO A 84 -7.98 2.19 3.78
CA PRO A 84 -7.72 3.13 2.70
C PRO A 84 -8.99 3.81 2.23
N LEU A 85 -8.88 5.09 1.84
CA LEU A 85 -10.02 5.87 1.36
C LEU A 85 -10.59 5.26 0.08
N SER A 86 -11.92 5.11 0.04
CA SER A 86 -12.63 4.77 -1.17
C SER A 86 -12.67 5.95 -2.14
N PRO A 87 -12.98 5.75 -3.44
CA PRO A 87 -13.21 6.86 -4.36
C PRO A 87 -14.29 7.83 -3.91
N GLN A 88 -15.32 7.31 -3.27
CA GLN A 88 -16.41 8.13 -2.74
C GLN A 88 -15.94 9.02 -1.59
N ASP A 89 -15.05 8.49 -0.74
CA ASP A 89 -14.43 9.29 0.33
C ASP A 89 -13.54 10.39 -0.25
N ILE A 90 -12.74 10.10 -1.28
CA ILE A 90 -11.93 11.09 -2.00
C ILE A 90 -12.82 12.18 -2.59
N ILE A 91 -13.91 11.81 -3.27
CA ILE A 91 -14.87 12.77 -3.83
C ILE A 91 -15.48 13.64 -2.71
N GLY A 92 -15.88 13.03 -1.59
CA GLY A 92 -16.39 13.74 -0.42
C GLY A 92 -15.39 14.76 0.15
N ILE A 93 -14.12 14.37 0.28
CA ILE A 93 -13.03 15.25 0.73
C ILE A 93 -12.86 16.43 -0.24
N LEU A 94 -12.87 16.17 -1.55
CA LEU A 94 -12.72 17.22 -2.58
C LEU A 94 -13.89 18.20 -2.59
N MET A 95 -15.12 17.72 -2.45
CA MET A 95 -16.30 18.59 -2.37
C MET A 95 -16.26 19.49 -1.13
N ASN A 96 -15.89 18.94 0.04
CA ASN A 96 -15.70 19.70 1.26
C ASN A 96 -14.57 20.75 1.13
N ALA A 97 -13.46 20.39 0.47
CA ALA A 97 -12.35 21.30 0.20
C ALA A 97 -12.78 22.43 -0.76
N ALA A 98 -13.54 22.12 -1.81
CA ALA A 98 -14.07 23.10 -2.75
C ALA A 98 -15.04 24.09 -2.06
N GLU A 99 -15.87 23.61 -1.15
CA GLU A 99 -16.76 24.46 -0.34
C GLU A 99 -15.95 25.44 0.53
N LYS A 100 -14.92 24.96 1.23
CA LYS A 100 -14.03 25.82 2.04
C LYS A 100 -13.33 26.89 1.19
N LEU A 101 -12.94 26.55 -0.04
CA LEU A 101 -12.33 27.48 -1.00
C LEU A 101 -13.37 28.41 -1.66
N LYS A 102 -14.67 28.20 -1.41
CA LYS A 102 -15.78 28.92 -2.03
C LYS A 102 -15.78 28.88 -3.57
N ILE A 103 -15.41 27.72 -4.11
CA ILE A 103 -15.39 27.42 -5.54
C ILE A 103 -16.42 26.32 -5.86
N LYS A 104 -16.76 26.19 -7.13
CA LYS A 104 -17.53 25.05 -7.62
C LYS A 104 -16.57 24.03 -8.23
N LEU A 105 -16.67 22.79 -7.81
CA LEU A 105 -16.02 21.64 -8.42
C LEU A 105 -17.09 20.80 -9.14
N ASP A 106 -16.89 20.54 -10.43
CA ASP A 106 -17.79 19.66 -11.17
C ASP A 106 -17.54 18.20 -10.76
N GLN A 107 -18.61 17.39 -10.74
CA GLN A 107 -18.57 16.00 -10.27
C GLN A 107 -17.57 15.14 -11.07
N ASP A 108 -17.56 15.26 -12.39
CA ASP A 108 -16.64 14.56 -13.28
C ASP A 108 -15.16 14.93 -13.06
N ALA A 109 -14.91 16.15 -12.58
CA ALA A 109 -13.57 16.59 -12.19
C ALA A 109 -13.13 15.93 -10.87
N ALA A 110 -14.04 15.79 -9.89
CA ALA A 110 -13.74 15.10 -8.64
C ALA A 110 -13.53 13.60 -8.86
N GLU A 111 -14.36 12.98 -9.69
CA GLU A 111 -14.21 11.56 -10.10
C GLU A 111 -12.87 11.31 -10.78
N LEU A 112 -12.46 12.21 -11.70
CA LEU A 112 -11.16 12.09 -12.35
C LEU A 112 -10.01 12.14 -11.33
N ILE A 113 -10.05 13.02 -10.33
CA ILE A 113 -9.00 13.05 -9.28
C ILE A 113 -9.00 11.73 -8.51
N ALA A 114 -10.17 11.18 -8.17
CA ALA A 114 -10.30 9.90 -7.46
C ALA A 114 -9.74 8.70 -8.26
N ASP A 115 -9.67 8.80 -9.60
CA ASP A 115 -9.02 7.79 -10.45
C ASP A 115 -7.48 7.85 -10.38
N TYR A 116 -6.90 8.96 -9.88
CA TYR A 116 -5.45 9.17 -9.82
C TYR A 116 -4.85 9.07 -8.42
N THR A 117 -5.66 9.01 -7.38
CA THR A 117 -5.14 8.87 -6.00
C THR A 117 -6.18 8.32 -5.04
N VAL A 118 -5.68 7.57 -4.06
CA VAL A 118 -6.42 7.09 -2.88
C VAL A 118 -6.02 7.86 -1.60
N ASP A 119 -5.12 8.84 -1.74
CA ASP A 119 -4.63 9.70 -0.67
C ASP A 119 -5.38 11.03 -0.68
N GLY A 120 -6.10 11.32 0.42
CA GLY A 120 -6.89 12.54 0.55
C GLY A 120 -6.05 13.81 0.50
N ARG A 121 -4.82 13.81 1.04
CA ARG A 121 -3.91 14.96 0.99
C ARG A 121 -3.47 15.23 -0.45
N LYS A 122 -3.08 14.19 -1.18
CA LYS A 122 -2.71 14.29 -2.59
C LYS A 122 -3.89 14.76 -3.45
N ALA A 123 -5.10 14.29 -3.18
CA ALA A 123 -6.31 14.73 -3.86
C ALA A 123 -6.56 16.23 -3.67
N VAL A 124 -6.45 16.72 -2.43
CA VAL A 124 -6.59 18.15 -2.13
C VAL A 124 -5.49 19.00 -2.76
N ASN A 125 -4.25 18.48 -2.86
CA ASN A 125 -3.16 19.17 -3.55
C ASN A 125 -3.46 19.33 -5.04
N ILE A 126 -3.94 18.28 -5.73
CA ILE A 126 -4.36 18.37 -7.14
C ILE A 126 -5.46 19.44 -7.32
N LEU A 127 -6.45 19.46 -6.43
CA LEU A 127 -7.50 20.49 -6.46
C LEU A 127 -6.93 21.90 -6.25
N SER A 128 -5.98 22.06 -5.32
CA SER A 128 -5.33 23.33 -5.01
C SER A 128 -4.50 23.84 -6.19
N ASP A 129 -3.79 22.96 -6.89
CA ASP A 129 -3.03 23.29 -8.08
C ASP A 129 -3.96 23.74 -9.21
N ALA A 130 -5.07 23.03 -9.42
CA ALA A 130 -6.09 23.43 -10.40
C ALA A 130 -6.72 24.80 -10.06
N TYR A 131 -6.95 25.06 -8.79
CA TYR A 131 -7.41 26.35 -8.31
C TYR A 131 -6.39 27.46 -8.58
N GLY A 132 -5.11 27.22 -8.26
CA GLY A 132 -4.02 28.15 -8.50
C GLY A 132 -3.88 28.52 -9.97
N LEU A 133 -3.91 27.53 -10.86
CA LEU A 133 -3.89 27.76 -12.32
C LEU A 133 -5.08 28.58 -12.79
N LEU A 134 -6.30 28.26 -12.31
CA LEU A 134 -7.50 28.98 -12.67
C LEU A 134 -7.46 30.44 -12.19
N MET A 135 -6.97 30.68 -10.97
CA MET A 135 -6.76 32.03 -10.43
C MET A 135 -5.77 32.82 -11.26
N TYR A 136 -4.67 32.22 -11.67
CA TYR A 136 -3.67 32.87 -12.50
C TYR A 136 -4.23 33.26 -13.86
N GLU A 137 -4.99 32.40 -14.53
CA GLU A 137 -5.62 32.65 -15.82
C GLU A 137 -6.72 33.75 -15.76
N GLN A 138 -7.36 33.86 -14.61
CA GLN A 138 -8.47 34.81 -14.43
C GLN A 138 -8.08 36.10 -13.69
N ARG A 139 -6.79 36.29 -13.40
CA ARG A 139 -6.28 37.46 -12.63
C ARG A 139 -6.77 38.81 -13.13
N ASP A 140 -7.03 38.93 -14.44
CA ASP A 140 -7.48 40.18 -15.06
C ASP A 140 -9.02 40.29 -15.18
N ARG A 141 -9.77 39.27 -14.72
CA ARG A 141 -11.23 39.24 -14.83
C ARG A 141 -11.87 39.54 -13.48
N LYS A 142 -12.50 40.70 -13.35
CA LYS A 142 -13.31 41.06 -12.17
C LYS A 142 -14.50 40.08 -12.02
N THR A 143 -14.52 39.35 -10.90
CA THR A 143 -15.66 38.59 -10.34
C THR A 143 -16.40 37.63 -11.27
N LYS A 144 -15.92 36.38 -11.38
CA LYS A 144 -16.79 35.23 -11.68
C LYS A 144 -16.58 34.13 -10.64
N ARG A 145 -17.68 33.47 -10.29
CA ARG A 145 -17.63 32.24 -9.46
C ARG A 145 -16.72 31.25 -10.16
N LEU A 146 -15.62 30.88 -9.49
CA LEU A 146 -14.63 29.95 -10.05
C LEU A 146 -15.25 28.55 -10.11
N VAL A 147 -15.15 27.91 -11.28
CA VAL A 147 -15.62 26.55 -11.52
C VAL A 147 -14.46 25.71 -12.04
N ILE A 148 -14.10 24.70 -11.30
CA ILE A 148 -13.08 23.71 -11.72
C ILE A 148 -13.79 22.60 -12.49
N LYS A 149 -13.44 22.47 -13.76
CA LYS A 149 -13.96 21.47 -14.68
C LYS A 149 -12.91 20.38 -14.91
N LYS A 150 -13.36 19.23 -15.39
CA LYS A 150 -12.52 18.06 -15.75
C LYS A 150 -11.27 18.44 -16.56
N LYS A 151 -11.43 19.27 -17.60
CA LYS A 151 -10.31 19.72 -18.44
C LYS A 151 -9.20 20.43 -17.64
N LYS A 152 -9.52 21.16 -16.59
CA LYS A 152 -8.52 21.83 -15.76
C LYS A 152 -7.75 20.81 -14.90
N ILE A 153 -8.42 19.79 -14.44
CA ILE A 153 -7.77 18.68 -13.72
C ILE A 153 -6.86 17.88 -14.67
N GLU A 154 -7.31 17.59 -15.88
CA GLU A 154 -6.49 16.92 -16.91
C GLU A 154 -5.17 17.68 -17.17
N GLU A 155 -5.23 19.02 -17.26
CA GLU A 155 -4.04 19.86 -17.44
C GLU A 155 -3.08 19.74 -16.24
N VAL A 156 -3.59 19.78 -15.01
CA VAL A 156 -2.77 19.60 -13.79
C VAL A 156 -2.11 18.23 -13.78
N LEU A 157 -2.88 17.17 -14.05
CA LEU A 157 -2.38 15.80 -14.06
C LEU A 157 -1.30 15.57 -15.10
N GLN A 158 -1.47 16.15 -16.30
CA GLN A 158 -0.47 16.11 -17.37
C GLN A 158 0.82 16.85 -16.98
N ASN A 159 0.69 18.07 -16.44
CA ASN A 159 1.83 18.87 -16.02
C ASN A 159 2.62 18.18 -14.88
N ALA A 160 1.91 17.53 -13.96
CA ALA A 160 2.49 16.75 -12.87
C ALA A 160 2.99 15.37 -13.31
N ARG A 161 2.81 14.98 -14.58
CA ARG A 161 3.16 13.65 -15.13
C ARG A 161 2.60 12.50 -14.28
N MET A 162 1.40 12.69 -13.78
CA MET A 162 0.73 11.66 -12.98
C MET A 162 0.14 10.59 -13.88
N SER A 163 0.26 9.33 -13.46
CA SER A 163 -0.41 8.21 -14.09
C SER A 163 -1.68 7.86 -13.30
N PRO A 164 -2.77 7.48 -13.97
CA PRO A 164 -3.97 7.03 -13.30
C PRO A 164 -3.67 5.81 -12.44
N TYR A 165 -4.37 5.70 -11.33
CA TYR A 165 -4.38 4.48 -10.53
C TYR A 165 -5.19 3.45 -11.31
N HIS A 166 -4.49 2.59 -12.04
CA HIS A 166 -5.13 1.60 -12.91
C HIS A 166 -6.00 0.66 -12.07
N ARG A 167 -7.29 0.85 -12.21
CA ARG A 167 -8.28 -0.14 -11.79
C ARG A 167 -8.64 -0.93 -13.05
N GLU A 168 -8.01 -2.05 -13.22
CA GLU A 168 -8.48 -2.98 -14.23
C GLU A 168 -9.89 -3.42 -13.86
N LYS A 169 -10.82 -3.21 -14.79
CA LYS A 169 -12.20 -3.59 -14.58
C LYS A 169 -12.34 -5.04 -15.05
N ALA A 170 -12.86 -5.90 -14.15
CA ALA A 170 -13.28 -7.22 -14.53
C ALA A 170 -14.25 -7.14 -15.71
N HIS A 171 -14.08 -7.99 -16.71
CA HIS A 171 -14.96 -8.09 -17.85
C HIS A 171 -15.44 -9.54 -18.06
N SER A 172 -16.55 -9.71 -18.77
CA SER A 172 -17.20 -11.02 -18.94
C SER A 172 -16.53 -11.92 -19.99
N GLY A 173 -15.41 -11.49 -20.58
CA GLY A 173 -14.68 -12.28 -21.56
C GLY A 173 -13.88 -13.42 -20.94
N THR A 174 -13.33 -14.27 -21.81
CA THR A 174 -12.38 -15.31 -21.47
C THR A 174 -11.13 -15.16 -22.31
N GLU A 175 -9.94 -15.36 -21.72
CA GLU A 175 -8.67 -15.28 -22.43
C GLU A 175 -7.80 -16.49 -22.10
N VAL A 176 -6.97 -16.91 -23.07
CA VAL A 176 -6.00 -17.99 -22.87
C VAL A 176 -4.67 -17.39 -22.38
N GLY A 177 -4.11 -17.99 -21.32
CA GLY A 177 -2.83 -17.58 -20.79
C GLY A 177 -2.86 -16.28 -20.00
N LYS A 178 -4.03 -15.73 -19.70
CA LYS A 178 -4.18 -14.49 -18.93
C LYS A 178 -5.03 -14.73 -17.68
N VAL A 179 -4.57 -14.22 -16.55
CA VAL A 179 -5.24 -14.32 -15.25
C VAL A 179 -4.95 -13.07 -14.41
N PHE A 180 -5.88 -12.70 -13.56
CA PHE A 180 -5.63 -11.66 -12.56
C PHE A 180 -5.17 -12.29 -11.25
N GLY A 181 -4.04 -11.81 -10.73
CA GLY A 181 -3.54 -12.08 -9.39
C GLY A 181 -3.90 -10.95 -8.43
N LEU A 182 -3.79 -11.22 -7.13
CA LEU A 182 -3.90 -10.20 -6.09
C LEU A 182 -2.53 -9.96 -5.48
N GLY A 183 -2.18 -8.70 -5.30
CA GLY A 183 -0.94 -8.26 -4.67
C GLY A 183 -1.21 -7.14 -3.68
N VAL A 184 -0.21 -6.83 -2.87
CA VAL A 184 -0.22 -5.70 -1.94
C VAL A 184 0.93 -4.78 -2.31
N TYR A 185 0.66 -3.49 -2.38
CA TYR A 185 1.66 -2.45 -2.54
C TYR A 185 1.52 -1.45 -1.39
N GLY A 186 2.42 -1.51 -0.41
CA GLY A 186 2.24 -0.84 0.86
C GLY A 186 0.95 -1.35 1.54
N PHE A 187 0.05 -0.45 1.88
CA PHE A 187 -1.25 -0.77 2.51
C PHE A 187 -2.39 -0.99 1.50
N LEU A 188 -2.10 -0.99 0.20
CA LEU A 188 -3.12 -1.05 -0.84
C LEU A 188 -3.10 -2.40 -1.52
N GLY A 189 -4.26 -3.04 -1.55
CA GLY A 189 -4.50 -4.18 -2.43
C GLY A 189 -4.48 -3.73 -3.90
N SER A 190 -3.85 -4.52 -4.75
CA SER A 190 -3.79 -4.30 -6.20
C SER A 190 -4.15 -5.56 -6.95
N VAL A 191 -4.75 -5.37 -8.11
CA VAL A 191 -4.95 -6.45 -9.07
C VAL A 191 -3.76 -6.47 -10.02
N LEU A 192 -3.14 -7.63 -10.17
CA LEU A 192 -1.99 -7.86 -11.03
C LEU A 192 -2.44 -8.65 -12.25
N GLU A 193 -2.17 -8.14 -13.43
CA GLU A 193 -2.37 -8.89 -14.67
C GLU A 193 -1.17 -9.79 -14.92
N ILE A 194 -1.41 -11.10 -15.01
CA ILE A 194 -0.40 -12.13 -15.23
C ILE A 194 -0.72 -12.80 -16.58
N GLU A 195 0.23 -12.71 -17.49
CA GLU A 195 0.15 -13.30 -18.82
C GLU A 195 1.17 -14.42 -18.97
N ALA A 196 0.79 -15.48 -19.65
CA ALA A 196 1.68 -16.56 -20.03
C ALA A 196 1.46 -16.95 -21.49
N VAL A 197 2.56 -17.22 -22.17
CA VAL A 197 2.54 -17.85 -23.49
C VAL A 197 3.45 -19.07 -23.46
N ALA A 198 3.10 -20.11 -24.21
CA ALA A 198 3.91 -21.32 -24.30
C ALA A 198 3.95 -21.78 -25.77
N PHE A 199 5.13 -22.10 -26.22
CA PHE A 199 5.42 -22.63 -27.55
C PHE A 199 6.12 -24.00 -27.40
N PRO A 200 6.01 -24.92 -28.34
CA PRO A 200 6.86 -26.11 -28.36
C PRO A 200 8.34 -25.70 -28.28
N ALA A 201 9.12 -26.40 -27.45
CA ALA A 201 10.54 -26.13 -27.33
C ALA A 201 11.26 -26.30 -28.68
N ALA A 202 12.22 -25.42 -28.95
CA ALA A 202 13.00 -25.48 -30.18
C ALA A 202 13.83 -26.80 -30.30
N GLU A 203 14.24 -27.33 -29.14
CA GLU A 203 14.89 -28.66 -29.03
C GLU A 203 14.13 -29.47 -28.00
N GLU A 204 13.84 -30.74 -28.33
CA GLU A 204 13.07 -31.64 -27.48
C GLU A 204 13.77 -31.83 -26.10
N GLY A 205 13.01 -31.60 -25.02
CA GLY A 205 13.50 -31.71 -23.66
C GLY A 205 14.40 -30.56 -23.17
N LYS A 206 14.62 -29.50 -23.96
CA LYS A 206 15.42 -28.33 -23.61
C LYS A 206 14.60 -27.03 -23.50
N GLY A 207 13.30 -27.14 -23.34
CA GLY A 207 12.43 -26.00 -23.09
C GLY A 207 12.77 -25.27 -21.80
N PHE A 208 12.39 -24.03 -21.72
CA PHE A 208 12.65 -23.15 -20.57
C PHE A 208 11.41 -22.31 -20.22
N VAL A 209 11.37 -21.89 -18.95
CA VAL A 209 10.39 -20.92 -18.49
C VAL A 209 11.11 -19.62 -18.14
N ARG A 210 10.77 -18.54 -18.84
CA ARG A 210 11.25 -17.18 -18.53
C ARG A 210 10.19 -16.42 -17.76
N PHE A 211 10.63 -15.70 -16.75
CA PHE A 211 9.80 -14.78 -15.95
C PHE A 211 10.44 -13.39 -15.97
N ASN A 212 9.66 -12.33 -15.67
CA ASN A 212 10.16 -10.95 -15.63
C ASN A 212 11.49 -10.85 -14.85
N ASP A 213 12.46 -10.16 -15.39
CA ASP A 213 13.75 -9.95 -14.71
C ASP A 213 13.61 -9.09 -13.44
N THR A 214 12.58 -8.24 -13.38
CA THR A 214 12.24 -7.39 -12.23
C THR A 214 11.55 -8.13 -11.09
N ALA A 215 11.18 -9.41 -11.27
CA ALA A 215 10.56 -10.22 -10.23
C ALA A 215 11.58 -10.62 -9.16
N GLY A 216 11.17 -10.55 -7.88
CA GLY A 216 11.96 -11.00 -6.75
C GLY A 216 12.16 -12.52 -6.72
N SER A 217 12.97 -12.98 -5.79
CA SER A 217 13.36 -14.41 -5.67
C SER A 217 12.16 -15.31 -5.38
N MET A 218 11.27 -14.91 -4.48
CA MET A 218 10.08 -15.71 -4.12
C MET A 218 9.08 -15.86 -5.27
N ALA A 219 8.92 -14.80 -6.10
CA ALA A 219 8.10 -14.89 -7.30
C ALA A 219 8.71 -15.83 -8.35
N LYS A 220 10.05 -15.86 -8.48
CA LYS A 220 10.77 -16.80 -9.35
C LYS A 220 10.66 -18.25 -8.84
N ASP A 221 10.73 -18.46 -7.53
CA ASP A 221 10.49 -19.76 -6.92
C ASP A 221 9.07 -20.29 -7.17
N SER A 222 8.09 -19.40 -7.29
CA SER A 222 6.72 -19.77 -7.65
C SER A 222 6.63 -20.40 -9.04
N VAL A 223 7.45 -19.98 -10.01
CA VAL A 223 7.54 -20.59 -11.33
C VAL A 223 8.16 -22.00 -11.24
N PHE A 224 9.19 -22.16 -10.41
CA PHE A 224 9.80 -23.47 -10.16
C PHE A 224 8.81 -24.43 -9.49
N ASN A 225 8.04 -23.95 -8.51
CA ASN A 225 6.98 -24.72 -7.86
C ASN A 225 5.91 -25.15 -8.87
N ALA A 226 5.48 -24.24 -9.75
CA ALA A 226 4.54 -24.54 -10.82
C ALA A 226 5.08 -25.67 -11.73
N SER A 227 6.36 -25.61 -12.12
CA SER A 227 6.99 -26.67 -12.93
C SER A 227 6.95 -28.04 -12.25
N SER A 228 7.19 -28.07 -10.95
CA SER A 228 7.12 -29.31 -10.17
C SER A 228 5.70 -29.88 -10.12
N VAL A 229 4.70 -29.01 -9.98
CA VAL A 229 3.29 -29.40 -9.94
C VAL A 229 2.82 -29.92 -11.29
N PHE A 230 3.24 -29.33 -12.42
CA PHE A 230 2.95 -29.86 -13.76
C PHE A 230 3.39 -31.31 -13.93
N ARG A 231 4.63 -31.62 -13.50
CA ARG A 231 5.16 -32.98 -13.53
C ARG A 231 4.41 -33.92 -12.61
N LEU A 232 4.08 -33.46 -11.39
CA LEU A 232 3.35 -34.25 -10.40
C LEU A 232 1.95 -34.66 -10.90
N LEU A 233 1.27 -33.74 -11.59
CA LEU A 233 -0.05 -34.01 -12.18
C LEU A 233 0.01 -34.85 -13.45
N GLY A 234 1.20 -35.08 -14.03
CA GLY A 234 1.36 -35.79 -15.30
C GLY A 234 0.76 -35.07 -16.50
N GLU A 235 0.47 -33.79 -16.37
CA GLU A 235 -0.26 -33.00 -17.38
C GLU A 235 0.63 -32.47 -18.48
N ALA A 236 1.88 -32.08 -18.15
CA ALA A 236 2.90 -31.63 -19.10
C ALA A 236 4.28 -31.64 -18.45
N ASP A 237 5.31 -31.83 -19.27
CA ASP A 237 6.70 -31.54 -18.88
C ASP A 237 7.06 -30.15 -19.46
N LEU A 238 7.30 -29.16 -18.62
CA LEU A 238 7.67 -27.81 -19.04
C LEU A 238 8.97 -27.77 -19.84
N ASN A 239 9.83 -28.80 -19.75
CA ASN A 239 11.00 -28.90 -20.61
C ASN A 239 10.65 -29.11 -22.09
N GLN A 240 9.41 -29.41 -22.43
CA GLN A 240 8.94 -29.52 -23.80
C GLN A 240 8.40 -28.19 -24.37
N TYR A 241 8.42 -27.13 -23.56
CA TYR A 241 7.88 -25.82 -23.92
C TYR A 241 8.87 -24.71 -23.65
N ASP A 242 8.95 -23.74 -24.57
CA ASP A 242 9.51 -22.42 -24.33
C ASP A 242 8.37 -21.53 -23.86
N ALA A 243 8.32 -21.28 -22.57
CA ALA A 243 7.24 -20.54 -21.94
C ALA A 243 7.74 -19.20 -21.37
N HIS A 244 6.91 -18.16 -21.51
CA HIS A 244 7.17 -16.85 -20.94
C HIS A 244 6.00 -16.49 -20.03
N VAL A 245 6.32 -16.03 -18.83
CA VAL A 245 5.36 -15.43 -17.89
C VAL A 245 5.71 -13.99 -17.68
N ASN A 246 4.74 -13.13 -17.80
CA ASN A 246 4.88 -11.70 -17.63
C ASN A 246 3.84 -11.18 -16.64
N VAL A 247 4.24 -10.30 -15.72
CA VAL A 247 3.31 -9.49 -14.93
C VAL A 247 3.29 -8.11 -15.53
N VAL A 248 2.13 -7.73 -16.06
CA VAL A 248 1.93 -6.46 -16.76
C VAL A 248 2.02 -5.29 -15.76
N GLY A 249 2.65 -4.20 -16.19
CA GLY A 249 2.82 -3.01 -15.35
C GLY A 249 4.19 -2.87 -14.70
N GLY A 250 5.08 -3.88 -14.80
CA GLY A 250 6.53 -3.77 -14.51
C GLY A 250 6.91 -3.43 -13.06
N GLY A 251 6.00 -3.62 -12.10
CA GLY A 251 6.28 -3.41 -10.68
C GLY A 251 7.29 -4.44 -10.14
N ASN A 252 8.04 -4.07 -9.10
CA ASN A 252 8.85 -5.03 -8.36
C ASN A 252 7.90 -5.94 -7.55
N ILE A 253 7.67 -7.16 -8.08
CA ILE A 253 6.77 -8.13 -7.47
C ILE A 253 7.63 -9.16 -6.77
N ASP A 254 7.41 -9.29 -5.48
CA ASP A 254 8.01 -10.35 -4.68
C ASP A 254 6.95 -10.93 -3.72
N GLY A 255 7.08 -12.23 -3.43
CA GLY A 255 6.16 -12.94 -2.56
C GLY A 255 5.59 -14.19 -3.20
N PRO A 256 5.14 -15.15 -2.37
CA PRO A 256 4.62 -16.43 -2.84
C PRO A 256 3.16 -16.37 -3.30
N SER A 257 2.44 -15.27 -3.05
CA SER A 257 0.99 -15.14 -3.26
C SER A 257 0.55 -15.25 -4.72
N ALA A 258 1.44 -14.96 -5.67
CA ALA A 258 1.16 -15.11 -7.10
C ALA A 258 1.33 -16.54 -7.63
N GLY A 259 1.80 -17.48 -6.80
CA GLY A 259 2.18 -18.82 -7.24
C GLY A 259 1.06 -19.60 -7.93
N LEU A 260 -0.14 -19.57 -7.36
CA LEU A 260 -1.30 -20.22 -7.96
C LEU A 260 -1.71 -19.54 -9.28
N ALA A 261 -1.72 -18.20 -9.31
CA ALA A 261 -2.06 -17.44 -10.51
C ALA A 261 -1.08 -17.70 -11.66
N ILE A 262 0.23 -17.77 -11.39
CA ILE A 262 1.27 -18.14 -12.35
C ILE A 262 1.04 -19.56 -12.90
N PHE A 263 0.74 -20.51 -12.02
CA PHE A 263 0.45 -21.89 -12.44
C PHE A 263 -0.76 -21.93 -13.37
N VAL A 264 -1.85 -21.25 -13.01
CA VAL A 264 -3.10 -21.23 -13.80
C VAL A 264 -2.87 -20.58 -15.16
N ALA A 265 -2.11 -19.47 -15.23
CA ALA A 265 -1.77 -18.81 -16.50
C ALA A 265 -0.95 -19.72 -17.41
N LEU A 266 0.09 -20.39 -16.88
CA LEU A 266 0.90 -21.37 -17.63
C LEU A 266 0.07 -22.58 -18.08
N TYR A 267 -0.77 -23.10 -17.19
CA TYR A 267 -1.64 -24.24 -17.53
C TYR A 267 -2.60 -23.90 -18.65
N SER A 268 -3.21 -22.73 -18.56
CA SER A 268 -4.09 -22.18 -19.61
C SER A 268 -3.35 -22.04 -20.95
N ALA A 269 -2.14 -21.47 -20.93
CA ALA A 269 -1.33 -21.26 -22.14
C ALA A 269 -0.95 -22.60 -22.81
N ILE A 270 -0.51 -23.59 -22.03
CA ILE A 270 -0.07 -24.89 -22.53
C ILE A 270 -1.25 -25.72 -23.07
N LYS A 271 -2.38 -25.68 -22.35
CA LYS A 271 -3.56 -26.48 -22.72
C LYS A 271 -4.54 -25.73 -23.63
N ALA A 272 -4.27 -24.48 -23.97
CA ALA A 272 -5.16 -23.58 -24.70
C ALA A 272 -6.57 -23.46 -24.08
N LEU A 273 -6.65 -23.46 -22.75
CA LEU A 273 -7.91 -23.39 -22.01
C LEU A 273 -8.18 -21.95 -21.59
N PRO A 274 -9.33 -21.36 -22.03
CA PRO A 274 -9.66 -19.98 -21.70
C PRO A 274 -10.02 -19.82 -20.23
N ILE A 275 -9.58 -18.71 -19.63
CA ILE A 275 -9.85 -18.32 -18.22
C ILE A 275 -10.83 -17.17 -18.22
N PRO A 276 -11.91 -17.22 -17.40
CA PRO A 276 -12.80 -16.07 -17.20
C PRO A 276 -12.03 -14.86 -16.65
N GLN A 277 -12.28 -13.67 -17.23
CA GLN A 277 -11.59 -12.44 -16.86
C GLN A 277 -12.33 -11.62 -15.78
N ASN A 278 -13.29 -12.22 -15.11
CA ASN A 278 -14.02 -11.65 -13.97
C ASN A 278 -13.61 -12.27 -12.63
N ILE A 279 -12.51 -13.03 -12.61
CA ILE A 279 -11.96 -13.66 -11.41
C ILE A 279 -10.54 -13.19 -11.16
N ALA A 280 -10.13 -13.14 -9.90
CA ALA A 280 -8.75 -12.96 -9.48
C ALA A 280 -8.36 -14.12 -8.58
N ILE A 281 -7.08 -14.52 -8.66
CA ILE A 281 -6.55 -15.70 -8.00
C ILE A 281 -5.39 -15.27 -7.10
N THR A 282 -5.40 -15.75 -5.86
CA THR A 282 -4.25 -15.61 -4.95
C THR A 282 -4.03 -16.91 -4.19
N GLY A 283 -2.80 -17.16 -3.81
CA GLY A 283 -2.42 -18.32 -3.02
C GLY A 283 -0.99 -18.76 -3.28
N GLU A 284 -0.31 -19.21 -2.24
CA GLU A 284 0.98 -19.87 -2.38
C GLU A 284 0.80 -21.29 -2.92
N LEU A 285 1.52 -21.62 -3.99
CA LEU A 285 1.53 -22.96 -4.54
C LEU A 285 2.75 -23.73 -4.02
N SER A 286 2.51 -24.78 -3.25
CA SER A 286 3.57 -25.67 -2.80
C SER A 286 4.03 -26.62 -3.92
N ILE A 287 5.27 -27.13 -3.85
CA ILE A 287 5.81 -28.13 -4.78
C ILE A 287 5.00 -29.45 -4.82
N ARG A 288 4.11 -29.67 -3.85
CA ARG A 288 3.20 -30.83 -3.79
C ARG A 288 1.81 -30.54 -4.37
N GLY A 289 1.61 -29.35 -4.95
CA GLY A 289 0.32 -28.96 -5.54
C GLY A 289 -0.71 -28.49 -4.52
N ASN A 290 -0.36 -28.28 -3.26
CA ASN A 290 -1.27 -27.73 -2.28
C ASN A 290 -1.27 -26.20 -2.35
N VAL A 291 -2.46 -25.62 -2.34
CA VAL A 291 -2.63 -24.17 -2.22
C VAL A 291 -2.69 -23.80 -0.75
N ARG A 292 -1.85 -22.84 -0.35
CA ARG A 292 -1.81 -22.31 1.01
C ARG A 292 -2.39 -20.90 1.04
N PRO A 293 -3.08 -20.54 2.14
CA PRO A 293 -3.52 -19.17 2.32
C PRO A 293 -2.32 -18.24 2.42
N VAL A 294 -2.51 -17.00 1.99
CA VAL A 294 -1.54 -15.91 2.07
C VAL A 294 -2.15 -14.78 2.90
N GLY A 295 -1.32 -14.07 3.65
CA GLY A 295 -1.73 -12.96 4.52
C GLY A 295 -1.78 -11.65 3.79
#